data_8e40b3f2e026f8672dfa6431f9d2dfb2
#
_entry.id   8e40b3f2e026f8672dfa6431f9d2dfb2
#
_cell.length_a   1.000
_cell.length_b   1.000
_cell.length_c   1.000
_cell.angle_alpha   90.00
_cell.angle_beta   90.00
_cell.angle_gamma   90.00
#
_symmetry.space_group_name_H-M   'P 1'
#
loop_
_entity.id
_entity.type
_entity.pdbx_description
1 polymer ?
#
loop_
_entity_poly.entity_id
_entity_poly.type
_entity_poly.pdbx_seq_one_letter_code
_entity_poly.pdbx_strand_id
1 'polypeptide(L)'
;MSHIINTNRVNGDNFVETKEGNLILDSHKLPFHYDRVKAWENGEKIAPVTVDMALTRACGAMCSFCYAIMQEPQERRGIKVQDALNLLDDFAEIGVKGVSLISDGESTLSKAYVPFIQHAATLGIDIGNATNGWEWKPDKIEQVLPYMTWVRFTVAAGRPESYSKIMFKGPEDTQVFDRAMSHIKYAVDLKKKNNLECTLGIQMVLTPEFKDEIIPFAQLAVDLGVDYGVIKHCSDDEYGTLGIDYEKYENMYDLLEEAENMSTDDTKIIVKWDKIRDKGVSSYNRFYGPQFLLQISGSGLVAPSGMFFNARYSKFHMGNFTEERFIDIYKSDRYQRTMNYLGSPHFDAQTMMGTLPIQHYVSVALDNHIKGIRRIEKPTDSEPLHVNFL
;
A
#
# COMPACT_ATOMS: atom_id res chain seq x y z
N MET A 1 12.08 30.47 12.47
CA MET A 1 10.90 30.84 11.67
C MET A 1 10.17 29.53 11.39
N SER A 2 8.98 29.35 11.94
CA SER A 2 8.21 28.13 11.71
C SER A 2 7.73 28.12 10.25
N HIS A 3 8.37 27.30 9.42
CA HIS A 3 7.87 27.03 8.10
C HIS A 3 6.55 26.28 8.26
N ILE A 4 5.47 26.94 7.91
CA ILE A 4 4.14 26.36 7.81
C ILE A 4 4.23 25.37 6.63
N ILE A 5 4.40 24.10 6.95
CA ILE A 5 4.13 23.03 5.99
C ILE A 5 2.65 23.21 5.64
N ASN A 6 2.35 23.44 4.38
CA ASN A 6 1.00 23.69 3.88
C ASN A 6 0.22 22.36 3.80
N THR A 7 0.17 21.66 4.92
CA THR A 7 -0.70 20.50 5.11
C THR A 7 -2.00 21.01 5.71
N ASN A 8 -2.95 21.30 4.87
CA ASN A 8 -4.32 21.51 5.33
C ASN A 8 -4.78 20.21 6.01
N ARG A 9 -5.31 20.31 7.22
CA ARG A 9 -5.87 19.15 7.93
C ARG A 9 -7.38 19.16 7.75
N VAL A 10 -7.91 18.22 7.00
CA VAL A 10 -9.35 17.93 6.92
C VAL A 10 -9.65 16.92 8.02
N ASN A 11 -10.55 17.26 8.96
CA ASN A 11 -10.84 16.43 10.14
C ASN A 11 -9.61 15.96 10.93
N GLY A 12 -8.50 16.72 10.84
CA GLY A 12 -7.23 16.36 11.46
C GLY A 12 -6.35 15.42 10.63
N ASP A 13 -6.75 15.07 9.42
CA ASP A 13 -5.97 14.25 8.50
C ASP A 13 -5.12 15.11 7.57
N ASN A 14 -3.93 14.59 7.22
CA ASN A 14 -3.02 15.27 6.29
C ASN A 14 -3.49 15.04 4.86
N PHE A 15 -3.83 16.08 4.13
CA PHE A 15 -4.10 15.97 2.70
C PHE A 15 -3.16 16.89 1.89
N VAL A 16 -2.93 16.50 0.65
CA VAL A 16 -2.16 17.26 -0.32
C VAL A 16 -3.06 17.60 -1.49
N GLU A 17 -3.22 18.89 -1.75
CA GLU A 17 -3.99 19.36 -2.90
C GLU A 17 -3.22 19.14 -4.19
N THR A 18 -3.86 18.50 -5.15
CA THR A 18 -3.36 18.30 -6.52
C THR A 18 -4.31 18.93 -7.52
N LYS A 19 -3.94 18.99 -8.80
CA LYS A 19 -4.83 19.48 -9.87
C LYS A 19 -6.08 18.61 -10.06
N GLU A 20 -6.02 17.34 -9.66
CA GLU A 20 -7.09 16.35 -9.85
C GLU A 20 -7.99 16.22 -8.60
N GLY A 21 -7.55 16.73 -7.45
CA GLY A 21 -8.25 16.65 -6.18
C GLY A 21 -7.33 16.42 -4.99
N ASN A 22 -7.89 16.15 -3.84
CA ASN A 22 -7.16 15.97 -2.59
C ASN A 22 -6.65 14.54 -2.42
N LEU A 23 -5.34 14.38 -2.21
CA LEU A 23 -4.70 13.11 -1.86
C LEU A 23 -4.52 12.98 -0.35
N ILE A 24 -4.93 11.86 0.23
CA ILE A 24 -4.63 11.47 1.60
C ILE A 24 -3.73 10.24 1.54
N LEU A 25 -2.43 10.40 1.79
CA LEU A 25 -1.43 9.32 1.76
C LEU A 25 -0.77 9.05 3.12
N ASP A 26 -0.79 10.03 4.04
CA ASP A 26 -0.21 9.96 5.39
C ASP A 26 -1.30 9.99 6.47
N SER A 27 -2.39 9.29 6.26
CA SER A 27 -3.51 9.14 7.18
C SER A 27 -4.45 8.02 6.70
N HIS A 28 -5.71 8.04 7.12
CA HIS A 28 -6.76 7.09 6.77
C HIS A 28 -7.98 7.80 6.15
N LYS A 29 -8.88 7.03 5.52
CA LYS A 29 -10.09 7.54 4.87
C LYS A 29 -11.40 6.99 5.49
N LEU A 30 -11.34 6.47 6.72
CA LEU A 30 -12.50 5.91 7.43
C LEU A 30 -13.72 6.85 7.55
N PRO A 31 -13.57 8.17 7.70
CA PRO A 31 -14.70 9.09 7.70
C PRO A 31 -15.60 8.94 6.47
N PHE A 32 -15.02 8.73 5.30
CA PHE A 32 -15.75 8.54 4.03
C PHE A 32 -16.44 7.17 3.91
N HIS A 33 -16.12 6.25 4.84
CA HIS A 33 -16.78 4.94 5.00
C HIS A 33 -17.55 4.88 6.33
N TYR A 34 -18.08 6.00 6.80
CA TYR A 34 -18.69 6.15 8.11
C TYR A 34 -19.78 5.12 8.42
N ASP A 35 -20.66 4.83 7.45
CA ASP A 35 -21.73 3.84 7.67
C ASP A 35 -21.17 2.43 7.96
N ARG A 36 -20.04 2.08 7.33
CA ARG A 36 -19.34 0.82 7.61
C ARG A 36 -18.65 0.83 8.97
N VAL A 37 -18.11 1.97 9.40
CA VAL A 37 -17.57 2.15 10.75
C VAL A 37 -18.69 1.99 11.80
N LYS A 38 -19.87 2.55 11.56
CA LYS A 38 -21.02 2.41 12.45
C LYS A 38 -21.54 0.98 12.52
N ALA A 39 -21.65 0.29 11.40
CA ALA A 39 -22.03 -1.13 11.37
C ALA A 39 -21.03 -1.98 12.19
N TRP A 40 -19.73 -1.75 11.98
CA TRP A 40 -18.68 -2.42 12.75
C TRP A 40 -18.75 -2.09 14.25
N GLU A 41 -18.94 -0.82 14.65
CA GLU A 41 -19.07 -0.39 16.05
C GLU A 41 -20.29 -1.09 16.72
N ASN A 42 -21.36 -1.35 15.98
CA ASN A 42 -22.54 -2.07 16.45
C ASN A 42 -22.35 -3.60 16.53
N GLY A 43 -21.15 -4.09 16.19
CA GLY A 43 -20.85 -5.54 16.20
C GLY A 43 -21.32 -6.29 14.97
N GLU A 44 -21.76 -5.60 13.92
CA GLU A 44 -22.13 -6.21 12.65
C GLU A 44 -20.89 -6.70 11.90
N LYS A 45 -21.04 -7.80 11.17
CA LYS A 45 -20.00 -8.29 10.28
C LYS A 45 -19.93 -7.42 9.05
N ILE A 46 -18.80 -6.77 8.84
CA ILE A 46 -18.53 -5.90 7.70
C ILE A 46 -17.59 -6.56 6.69
N ALA A 47 -17.72 -6.23 5.42
CA ALA A 47 -16.69 -6.50 4.42
C ALA A 47 -15.53 -5.51 4.55
N PRO A 48 -14.29 -5.89 4.23
CA PRO A 48 -13.21 -4.93 4.07
C PRO A 48 -13.58 -3.85 3.04
N VAL A 49 -13.12 -2.62 3.27
CA VAL A 49 -13.20 -1.55 2.24
C VAL A 49 -12.19 -1.85 1.15
N THR A 50 -10.96 -2.11 1.57
CA THR A 50 -9.81 -2.38 0.71
C THR A 50 -9.28 -3.78 0.95
N VAL A 51 -8.85 -4.45 -0.11
CA VAL A 51 -8.03 -5.66 -0.03
C VAL A 51 -6.71 -5.41 -0.73
N ASP A 52 -5.61 -5.59 -0.01
CA ASP A 52 -4.27 -5.59 -0.59
C ASP A 52 -3.87 -7.02 -0.94
N MET A 53 -3.47 -7.28 -2.17
CA MET A 53 -3.12 -8.61 -2.61
C MET A 53 -2.05 -8.62 -3.70
N ALA A 54 -1.45 -9.79 -3.94
CA ALA A 54 -0.68 -10.04 -5.14
C ALA A 54 -1.31 -11.20 -5.95
N LEU A 55 -1.10 -11.19 -7.26
CA LEU A 55 -1.58 -12.25 -8.16
C LEU A 55 -0.52 -13.35 -8.37
N THR A 56 0.65 -13.19 -7.78
CA THR A 56 1.75 -14.16 -7.79
C THR A 56 2.80 -13.75 -6.76
N ARG A 57 3.53 -14.70 -6.23
CA ARG A 57 4.73 -14.44 -5.40
C ARG A 57 6.02 -14.28 -6.23
N ALA A 58 5.95 -14.51 -7.55
CA ALA A 58 7.11 -14.26 -8.41
C ALA A 58 7.42 -12.76 -8.46
N CYS A 59 8.70 -12.41 -8.39
CA CYS A 59 9.20 -11.05 -8.53
C CYS A 59 10.60 -11.10 -9.12
N GLY A 60 10.91 -10.24 -10.08
CA GLY A 60 12.26 -10.12 -10.65
C GLY A 60 13.18 -9.20 -9.84
N ALA A 61 12.64 -8.39 -8.94
CA ALA A 61 13.40 -7.55 -8.03
C ALA A 61 13.76 -8.29 -6.71
N MET A 62 14.82 -7.83 -6.05
CA MET A 62 15.30 -8.33 -4.75
C MET A 62 15.50 -7.16 -3.76
N CYS A 63 14.53 -6.28 -3.66
CA CYS A 63 14.62 -5.05 -2.87
C CYS A 63 15.09 -5.33 -1.44
N SER A 64 16.10 -4.59 -0.97
CA SER A 64 16.70 -4.78 0.36
C SER A 64 15.72 -4.53 1.51
N PHE A 65 14.67 -3.74 1.25
CA PHE A 65 13.62 -3.36 2.20
C PHE A 65 12.33 -4.20 2.07
N CYS A 66 12.32 -5.25 1.24
CA CYS A 66 11.10 -6.00 0.94
C CYS A 66 10.73 -6.95 2.08
N TYR A 67 9.55 -6.79 2.67
CA TYR A 67 9.10 -7.69 3.72
C TYR A 67 8.89 -9.14 3.23
N ALA A 68 8.74 -9.37 1.92
CA ALA A 68 8.65 -10.72 1.37
C ALA A 68 9.92 -11.55 1.55
N ILE A 69 11.10 -10.91 1.72
CA ILE A 69 12.35 -11.60 2.05
C ILE A 69 12.40 -12.10 3.50
N MET A 70 11.57 -11.53 4.39
CA MET A 70 11.40 -11.97 5.77
C MET A 70 10.46 -13.18 5.89
N GLN A 71 9.79 -13.55 4.78
CA GLN A 71 8.88 -14.68 4.73
C GLN A 71 9.64 -15.97 4.38
N GLU A 72 9.12 -17.09 4.89
CA GLU A 72 9.64 -18.40 4.53
C GLU A 72 9.51 -18.66 3.02
N PRO A 73 10.50 -19.35 2.42
CA PRO A 73 10.39 -19.80 1.05
C PRO A 73 9.13 -20.66 0.87
N GLN A 74 8.22 -20.21 0.03
CA GLN A 74 7.03 -20.98 -0.34
C GLN A 74 7.07 -21.26 -1.83
N GLU A 75 6.28 -22.25 -2.27
CA GLU A 75 6.13 -22.51 -3.69
C GLU A 75 5.64 -21.25 -4.43
N ARG A 76 6.34 -20.87 -5.50
CA ARG A 76 6.00 -19.73 -6.34
C ARG A 76 4.84 -20.08 -7.28
N ARG A 77 3.73 -20.57 -6.75
CA ARG A 77 2.51 -20.80 -7.54
C ARG A 77 1.86 -19.47 -7.81
N GLY A 78 1.59 -19.17 -9.08
CA GLY A 78 0.74 -18.06 -9.45
C GLY A 78 -0.73 -18.44 -9.31
N ILE A 79 -1.57 -17.45 -9.07
CA ILE A 79 -3.03 -17.62 -9.02
C ILE A 79 -3.54 -17.86 -10.45
N LYS A 80 -4.43 -18.84 -10.63
CA LYS A 80 -5.05 -19.10 -11.93
C LYS A 80 -6.00 -17.95 -12.29
N VAL A 81 -6.17 -17.70 -13.58
CA VAL A 81 -7.07 -16.64 -14.06
C VAL A 81 -8.48 -16.82 -13.48
N GLN A 82 -9.04 -18.01 -13.58
CA GLN A 82 -10.42 -18.24 -13.11
C GLN A 82 -10.59 -18.04 -11.60
N ASP A 83 -9.58 -18.46 -10.79
CA ASP A 83 -9.63 -18.27 -9.34
C ASP A 83 -9.60 -16.77 -8.99
N ALA A 84 -8.80 -15.99 -9.74
CA ALA A 84 -8.72 -14.55 -9.58
C ALA A 84 -10.04 -13.84 -9.96
N LEU A 85 -10.70 -14.26 -11.02
CA LEU A 85 -12.00 -13.70 -11.42
C LEU A 85 -13.10 -14.07 -10.42
N ASN A 86 -13.16 -15.32 -10.00
CA ASN A 86 -14.10 -15.75 -8.95
C ASN A 86 -13.92 -14.99 -7.64
N LEU A 87 -12.68 -14.63 -7.29
CA LEU A 87 -12.39 -13.81 -6.12
C LEU A 87 -13.01 -12.41 -6.23
N LEU A 88 -12.92 -11.78 -7.41
CA LEU A 88 -13.56 -10.48 -7.65
C LEU A 88 -15.09 -10.55 -7.58
N ASP A 89 -15.69 -11.63 -8.09
CA ASP A 89 -17.14 -11.86 -7.95
C ASP A 89 -17.54 -11.97 -6.48
N ASP A 90 -16.76 -12.72 -5.66
CA ASP A 90 -16.97 -12.80 -4.21
C ASP A 90 -16.78 -11.44 -3.52
N PHE A 91 -15.80 -10.64 -3.94
CA PHE A 91 -15.58 -9.29 -3.41
C PHE A 91 -16.76 -8.36 -3.72
N ALA A 92 -17.28 -8.41 -4.95
CA ALA A 92 -18.45 -7.61 -5.34
C ALA A 92 -19.68 -8.02 -4.51
N GLU A 93 -19.92 -9.33 -4.33
CA GLU A 93 -21.06 -9.86 -3.55
C GLU A 93 -21.04 -9.35 -2.09
N ILE A 94 -19.88 -9.34 -1.43
CA ILE A 94 -19.79 -8.90 -0.04
C ILE A 94 -19.63 -7.39 0.12
N GLY A 95 -19.31 -6.65 -0.96
CA GLY A 95 -19.23 -5.19 -0.98
C GLY A 95 -17.84 -4.62 -0.71
N VAL A 96 -16.76 -5.31 -1.07
CA VAL A 96 -15.40 -4.72 -1.17
C VAL A 96 -15.42 -3.59 -2.19
N LYS A 97 -14.71 -2.49 -1.91
CA LYS A 97 -14.74 -1.29 -2.74
C LYS A 97 -13.48 -1.12 -3.59
N GLY A 98 -12.33 -1.51 -3.07
CA GLY A 98 -11.06 -1.37 -3.77
C GLY A 98 -10.12 -2.54 -3.54
N VAL A 99 -9.33 -2.85 -4.56
CA VAL A 99 -8.24 -3.84 -4.49
C VAL A 99 -6.93 -3.17 -4.87
N SER A 100 -5.97 -3.19 -3.95
CA SER A 100 -4.60 -2.77 -4.24
C SER A 100 -3.78 -4.00 -4.62
N LEU A 101 -3.21 -4.03 -5.80
CA LEU A 101 -2.24 -5.04 -6.19
C LEU A 101 -0.87 -4.71 -5.55
N ILE A 102 -0.83 -4.88 -4.22
CA ILE A 102 0.34 -4.66 -3.34
C ILE A 102 0.42 -5.82 -2.37
N SER A 103 1.42 -6.67 -2.47
CA SER A 103 1.70 -7.71 -1.48
C SER A 103 3.11 -8.30 -1.68
N ASP A 104 3.25 -9.61 -1.61
CA ASP A 104 4.49 -10.37 -1.56
C ASP A 104 4.96 -10.88 -2.94
N GLY A 105 4.75 -10.10 -3.99
CA GLY A 105 5.20 -10.41 -5.35
C GLY A 105 4.96 -9.28 -6.33
N GLU A 106 5.29 -9.50 -7.62
CA GLU A 106 5.06 -8.55 -8.70
C GLU A 106 3.87 -9.00 -9.55
N SER A 107 2.71 -8.41 -9.31
CA SER A 107 1.44 -8.82 -9.95
C SER A 107 1.46 -8.70 -11.47
N THR A 108 2.25 -7.80 -12.03
CA THR A 108 2.38 -7.61 -13.48
C THR A 108 2.95 -8.83 -14.21
N LEU A 109 3.59 -9.76 -13.50
CA LEU A 109 4.08 -11.04 -14.03
C LEU A 109 2.97 -12.10 -14.19
N SER A 110 1.85 -11.94 -13.48
CA SER A 110 0.76 -12.91 -13.51
C SER A 110 0.01 -12.90 -14.84
N LYS A 111 -0.39 -14.08 -15.31
CA LYS A 111 -1.33 -14.22 -16.44
C LYS A 111 -2.73 -13.69 -16.11
N ALA A 112 -3.06 -13.64 -14.82
CA ALA A 112 -4.35 -13.11 -14.36
C ALA A 112 -4.38 -11.57 -14.35
N TYR A 113 -3.25 -10.88 -14.45
CA TYR A 113 -3.14 -9.43 -14.23
C TYR A 113 -4.11 -8.61 -15.09
N VAL A 114 -4.04 -8.75 -16.40
CA VAL A 114 -4.92 -7.99 -17.33
C VAL A 114 -6.39 -8.41 -17.17
N PRO A 115 -6.75 -9.72 -17.23
CA PRO A 115 -8.13 -10.14 -17.03
C PRO A 115 -8.72 -9.70 -15.69
N PHE A 116 -7.95 -9.72 -14.61
CA PHE A 116 -8.38 -9.30 -13.27
C PHE A 116 -8.79 -7.83 -13.25
N ILE A 117 -7.94 -6.95 -13.79
CA ILE A 117 -8.20 -5.50 -13.79
C ILE A 117 -9.41 -5.15 -14.64
N GLN A 118 -9.51 -5.75 -15.84
CA GLN A 118 -10.64 -5.53 -16.72
C GLN A 118 -11.96 -6.04 -16.12
N HIS A 119 -11.93 -7.20 -15.45
CA HIS A 119 -13.10 -7.73 -14.77
C HIS A 119 -13.53 -6.87 -13.58
N ALA A 120 -12.59 -6.42 -12.75
CA ALA A 120 -12.86 -5.52 -11.63
C ALA A 120 -13.61 -4.25 -12.06
N ALA A 121 -13.22 -3.66 -13.20
CA ALA A 121 -13.89 -2.51 -13.76
C ALA A 121 -15.37 -2.79 -14.12
N THR A 122 -15.69 -4.01 -14.59
CA THR A 122 -17.09 -4.39 -14.87
C THR A 122 -17.93 -4.55 -13.60
N LEU A 123 -17.28 -4.80 -12.46
CA LEU A 123 -17.92 -4.96 -11.15
C LEU A 123 -17.96 -3.66 -10.33
N GLY A 124 -17.38 -2.58 -10.83
CA GLY A 124 -17.27 -1.31 -10.11
C GLY A 124 -16.35 -1.38 -8.89
N ILE A 125 -15.33 -2.25 -8.93
CA ILE A 125 -14.28 -2.34 -7.91
C ILE A 125 -13.07 -1.53 -8.39
N ASP A 126 -12.64 -0.58 -7.58
CA ASP A 126 -11.48 0.25 -7.87
C ASP A 126 -10.18 -0.57 -7.80
N ILE A 127 -9.28 -0.37 -8.75
CA ILE A 127 -7.99 -1.05 -8.76
C ILE A 127 -6.84 -0.04 -8.60
N GLY A 128 -6.01 -0.30 -7.58
CA GLY A 128 -4.70 0.30 -7.43
C GLY A 128 -3.60 -0.71 -7.72
N ASN A 129 -2.45 -0.26 -8.19
CA ASN A 129 -1.31 -1.14 -8.45
C ASN A 129 0.00 -0.53 -7.93
N ALA A 130 0.76 -1.29 -7.15
CA ALA A 130 2.15 -0.99 -6.86
C ALA A 130 3.04 -1.99 -7.60
N THR A 131 4.01 -1.49 -8.35
CA THR A 131 4.88 -2.28 -9.20
C THR A 131 6.33 -1.78 -9.12
N ASN A 132 7.28 -2.66 -9.41
CA ASN A 132 8.67 -2.25 -9.61
C ASN A 132 8.88 -1.49 -10.93
N GLY A 133 7.89 -1.46 -11.81
CA GLY A 133 7.92 -0.78 -13.12
C GLY A 133 8.81 -1.45 -14.16
N TRP A 134 9.79 -2.23 -13.73
CA TRP A 134 10.76 -2.85 -14.61
C TRP A 134 10.15 -3.93 -15.53
N GLU A 135 9.14 -4.67 -15.01
CA GLU A 135 8.48 -5.76 -15.74
C GLU A 135 7.15 -5.36 -16.37
N TRP A 136 6.67 -4.16 -16.10
CA TRP A 136 5.40 -3.67 -16.62
C TRP A 136 5.55 -3.02 -17.99
N LYS A 137 5.57 -3.87 -19.02
CA LYS A 137 5.82 -3.47 -20.40
C LYS A 137 4.70 -2.62 -21.00
N PRO A 138 4.99 -1.79 -22.03
CA PRO A 138 4.04 -0.91 -22.70
C PRO A 138 2.74 -1.58 -23.15
N ASP A 139 2.82 -2.77 -23.73
CA ASP A 139 1.66 -3.52 -24.18
C ASP A 139 0.66 -3.87 -23.06
N LYS A 140 1.16 -4.14 -21.86
CA LYS A 140 0.31 -4.34 -20.67
C LYS A 140 -0.19 -3.02 -20.10
N ILE A 141 0.64 -1.98 -20.11
CA ILE A 141 0.25 -0.64 -19.65
C ILE A 141 -0.98 -0.16 -20.42
N GLU A 142 -0.95 -0.25 -21.75
CA GLU A 142 -2.06 0.15 -22.62
C GLU A 142 -3.38 -0.58 -22.32
N GLN A 143 -3.29 -1.87 -21.98
CA GLN A 143 -4.46 -2.70 -21.72
C GLN A 143 -5.14 -2.44 -20.38
N VAL A 144 -4.43 -1.85 -19.41
CA VAL A 144 -4.94 -1.78 -18.04
C VAL A 144 -5.00 -0.36 -17.46
N LEU A 145 -4.14 0.54 -17.89
CA LEU A 145 -4.08 1.90 -17.31
C LEU A 145 -5.42 2.64 -17.34
N PRO A 146 -6.27 2.50 -18.39
CA PRO A 146 -7.60 3.14 -18.42
C PRO A 146 -8.59 2.65 -17.35
N TYR A 147 -8.31 1.52 -16.71
CA TYR A 147 -9.17 0.89 -15.70
C TYR A 147 -8.65 1.03 -14.28
N MET A 148 -7.52 1.73 -14.09
CA MET A 148 -6.88 1.88 -12.79
C MET A 148 -7.22 3.21 -12.15
N THR A 149 -7.43 3.20 -10.84
CA THR A 149 -7.59 4.39 -10.02
C THR A 149 -6.23 5.04 -9.76
N TRP A 150 -5.22 4.23 -9.45
CA TRP A 150 -3.85 4.70 -9.25
C TRP A 150 -2.81 3.63 -9.57
N VAL A 151 -1.63 4.08 -9.96
CA VAL A 151 -0.42 3.26 -10.07
C VAL A 151 0.72 3.93 -9.32
N ARG A 152 1.44 3.16 -8.53
CA ARG A 152 2.61 3.61 -7.79
C ARG A 152 3.80 2.73 -8.09
N PHE A 153 4.82 3.33 -8.69
CA PHE A 153 6.05 2.64 -8.98
C PHE A 153 7.00 2.70 -7.78
N THR A 154 7.55 1.56 -7.37
CA THR A 154 8.57 1.51 -6.34
C THR A 154 9.91 1.90 -6.96
N VAL A 155 10.37 3.10 -6.63
CA VAL A 155 11.64 3.67 -7.08
C VAL A 155 12.40 4.12 -5.85
N ALA A 156 13.32 3.29 -5.35
CA ALA A 156 13.94 3.49 -4.05
C ALA A 156 15.12 4.48 -4.06
N ALA A 157 15.50 5.00 -5.23
CA ALA A 157 16.60 5.96 -5.38
C ALA A 157 16.42 6.77 -6.66
N GLY A 158 16.96 7.98 -6.68
CA GLY A 158 16.98 8.86 -7.86
C GLY A 158 18.14 8.62 -8.81
N ARG A 159 19.19 7.88 -8.37
CA ARG A 159 20.38 7.59 -9.16
C ARG A 159 20.45 6.12 -9.57
N PRO A 160 20.91 5.81 -10.80
CA PRO A 160 20.93 4.46 -11.35
C PRO A 160 21.69 3.43 -10.50
N GLU A 161 22.86 3.81 -9.98
CA GLU A 161 23.72 2.93 -9.18
C GLU A 161 23.07 2.57 -7.84
N SER A 162 22.53 3.56 -7.15
CA SER A 162 21.81 3.35 -5.88
C SER A 162 20.54 2.56 -6.10
N TYR A 163 19.78 2.85 -7.17
CA TYR A 163 18.58 2.09 -7.54
C TYR A 163 18.91 0.60 -7.75
N SER A 164 19.93 0.30 -8.55
CA SER A 164 20.35 -1.09 -8.81
C SER A 164 20.78 -1.81 -7.53
N LYS A 165 21.57 -1.14 -6.67
CA LYS A 165 22.00 -1.68 -5.39
C LYS A 165 20.84 -2.00 -4.45
N ILE A 166 19.85 -1.09 -4.34
CA ILE A 166 18.71 -1.23 -3.42
C ILE A 166 17.70 -2.24 -3.93
N MET A 167 17.37 -2.16 -5.23
CA MET A 167 16.25 -2.92 -5.81
C MET A 167 16.64 -4.31 -6.32
N PHE A 168 17.90 -4.55 -6.66
CA PHE A 168 18.31 -5.80 -7.32
C PHE A 168 19.43 -6.55 -6.63
N LYS A 169 20.09 -5.97 -5.59
CA LYS A 169 21.25 -6.54 -4.88
C LYS A 169 22.38 -6.99 -5.82
N GLY A 170 22.45 -6.39 -7.00
CA GLY A 170 23.38 -6.75 -8.06
C GLY A 170 24.45 -5.70 -8.31
N PRO A 171 25.41 -6.02 -9.19
CA PRO A 171 26.34 -5.03 -9.69
C PRO A 171 25.58 -3.88 -10.33
N GLU A 172 26.25 -2.76 -10.51
CA GLU A 172 25.78 -1.49 -11.05
C GLU A 172 25.23 -1.63 -12.49
N ASP A 173 24.18 -2.42 -12.68
CA ASP A 173 23.48 -2.54 -13.96
C ASP A 173 22.48 -1.41 -14.09
N THR A 174 22.95 -0.30 -14.65
CA THR A 174 22.12 0.90 -14.88
C THR A 174 20.98 0.65 -15.87
N GLN A 175 21.05 -0.41 -16.69
CA GLN A 175 19.99 -0.75 -17.65
C GLN A 175 18.65 -1.07 -16.98
N VAL A 176 18.67 -1.62 -15.76
CA VAL A 176 17.44 -1.87 -15.00
C VAL A 176 16.74 -0.57 -14.60
N PHE A 177 17.52 0.47 -14.25
CA PHE A 177 16.99 1.81 -13.98
C PHE A 177 16.39 2.43 -15.23
N ASP A 178 17.15 2.52 -16.31
CA ASP A 178 16.71 3.14 -17.58
C ASP A 178 15.42 2.47 -18.08
N ARG A 179 15.35 1.15 -17.99
CA ARG A 179 14.16 0.39 -18.38
C ARG A 179 12.95 0.73 -17.52
N ALA A 180 13.10 0.77 -16.19
CA ALA A 180 12.01 1.14 -15.30
C ALA A 180 11.54 2.57 -15.58
N MET A 181 12.48 3.52 -15.71
CA MET A 181 12.16 4.91 -16.02
C MET A 181 11.48 5.07 -17.36
N SER A 182 11.88 4.31 -18.38
CA SER A 182 11.22 4.33 -19.70
C SER A 182 9.76 3.85 -19.62
N HIS A 183 9.47 2.84 -18.82
CA HIS A 183 8.09 2.34 -18.63
C HIS A 183 7.23 3.35 -17.85
N ILE A 184 7.80 3.98 -16.80
CA ILE A 184 7.12 5.03 -16.04
C ILE A 184 6.78 6.21 -16.96
N LYS A 185 7.77 6.67 -17.71
CA LYS A 185 7.57 7.76 -18.69
C LYS A 185 6.50 7.42 -19.73
N TYR A 186 6.51 6.18 -20.23
CA TYR A 186 5.49 5.69 -21.15
C TYR A 186 4.07 5.77 -20.53
N ALA A 187 3.91 5.35 -19.26
CA ALA A 187 2.63 5.44 -18.58
C ALA A 187 2.16 6.90 -18.40
N VAL A 188 3.08 7.81 -18.04
CA VAL A 188 2.80 9.25 -17.92
C VAL A 188 2.36 9.84 -19.25
N ASP A 189 3.07 9.53 -20.34
CA ASP A 189 2.76 10.04 -21.67
C ASP A 189 1.42 9.46 -22.18
N LEU A 190 1.14 8.20 -21.91
CA LEU A 190 -0.14 7.55 -22.24
C LEU A 190 -1.31 8.20 -21.48
N LYS A 191 -1.14 8.45 -20.17
CA LYS A 191 -2.12 9.18 -19.34
C LYS A 191 -2.44 10.53 -19.96
N LYS A 192 -1.41 11.34 -20.25
CA LYS A 192 -1.58 12.69 -20.82
C LYS A 192 -2.23 12.65 -22.21
N LYS A 193 -1.77 11.75 -23.07
CA LYS A 193 -2.30 11.61 -24.44
C LYS A 193 -3.79 11.26 -24.47
N ASN A 194 -4.23 10.41 -23.55
CA ASN A 194 -5.61 9.90 -23.53
C ASN A 194 -6.48 10.56 -22.45
N ASN A 195 -5.96 11.56 -21.74
CA ASN A 195 -6.63 12.25 -20.62
C ASN A 195 -7.23 11.26 -19.59
N LEU A 196 -6.41 10.31 -19.12
CA LEU A 196 -6.84 9.30 -18.17
C LEU A 196 -6.86 9.87 -16.75
N GLU A 197 -7.84 9.46 -15.95
CA GLU A 197 -8.00 9.90 -14.55
C GLU A 197 -7.08 9.16 -13.56
N CYS A 198 -6.40 8.10 -14.00
CA CYS A 198 -5.49 7.31 -13.17
C CYS A 198 -4.36 8.17 -12.58
N THR A 199 -4.21 8.17 -11.26
CA THR A 199 -3.10 8.89 -10.60
C THR A 199 -1.83 8.06 -10.65
N LEU A 200 -0.73 8.66 -11.12
CA LEU A 200 0.58 8.01 -11.26
C LEU A 200 1.56 8.57 -10.23
N GLY A 201 2.17 7.71 -9.43
CA GLY A 201 3.18 8.14 -8.46
C GLY A 201 4.41 7.25 -8.43
N ILE A 202 5.52 7.77 -7.90
CA ILE A 202 6.68 6.98 -7.50
C ILE A 202 6.82 6.93 -5.99
N GLN A 203 7.38 5.84 -5.45
CA GLN A 203 7.58 5.66 -4.01
C GLN A 203 9.00 5.30 -3.68
N MET A 204 9.58 6.04 -2.74
CA MET A 204 10.79 5.69 -2.03
C MET A 204 10.45 5.01 -0.70
N VAL A 205 10.97 3.80 -0.49
CA VAL A 205 11.07 3.19 0.84
C VAL A 205 12.46 3.57 1.36
N LEU A 206 12.50 4.60 2.19
CA LEU A 206 13.74 5.17 2.70
C LEU A 206 14.31 4.28 3.80
N THR A 207 15.56 3.85 3.64
CA THR A 207 16.38 3.31 4.71
C THR A 207 17.46 4.32 5.09
N PRO A 208 17.88 4.41 6.36
CA PRO A 208 18.79 5.46 6.80
C PRO A 208 20.13 5.53 6.05
N GLU A 209 20.60 4.42 5.54
CA GLU A 209 21.86 4.35 4.77
C GLU A 209 21.81 5.04 3.40
N PHE A 210 20.58 5.26 2.87
CA PHE A 210 20.36 5.88 1.55
C PHE A 210 19.76 7.29 1.64
N LYS A 211 20.01 8.00 2.74
CA LYS A 211 19.53 9.40 2.92
C LYS A 211 19.90 10.33 1.78
N ASP A 212 21.08 10.12 1.16
CA ASP A 212 21.58 10.95 0.07
C ASP A 212 20.79 10.77 -1.25
N GLU A 213 19.82 9.82 -1.28
CA GLU A 213 18.90 9.62 -2.39
C GLU A 213 17.58 10.40 -2.25
N ILE A 214 17.33 11.08 -1.13
CA ILE A 214 16.10 11.83 -0.87
C ILE A 214 15.89 12.92 -1.92
N ILE A 215 16.87 13.82 -2.11
CA ILE A 215 16.79 14.92 -3.07
C ILE A 215 16.82 14.41 -4.53
N PRO A 216 17.73 13.48 -4.93
CA PRO A 216 17.68 12.90 -6.26
C PRO A 216 16.34 12.21 -6.59
N PHE A 217 15.69 11.55 -5.63
CA PHE A 217 14.38 10.96 -5.83
C PHE A 217 13.28 12.01 -6.06
N ALA A 218 13.29 13.10 -5.28
CA ALA A 218 12.34 14.20 -5.47
C ALA A 218 12.50 14.85 -6.85
N GLN A 219 13.75 15.10 -7.29
CA GLN A 219 14.04 15.61 -8.62
C GLN A 219 13.57 14.65 -9.71
N LEU A 220 13.82 13.34 -9.55
CA LEU A 220 13.37 12.33 -10.50
C LEU A 220 11.85 12.31 -10.65
N ALA A 221 11.09 12.48 -9.56
CA ALA A 221 9.63 12.55 -9.63
C ALA A 221 9.16 13.72 -10.51
N VAL A 222 9.76 14.88 -10.33
CA VAL A 222 9.49 16.09 -11.13
C VAL A 222 9.87 15.87 -12.60
N ASP A 223 11.05 15.32 -12.87
CA ASP A 223 11.54 15.08 -14.24
C ASP A 223 10.70 14.05 -15.01
N LEU A 224 10.18 13.03 -14.33
CA LEU A 224 9.26 12.05 -14.91
C LEU A 224 7.87 12.66 -15.17
N GLY A 225 7.50 13.70 -14.44
CA GLY A 225 6.19 14.35 -14.52
C GLY A 225 5.06 13.46 -14.02
N VAL A 226 5.32 12.66 -12.98
CA VAL A 226 4.32 11.90 -12.25
C VAL A 226 3.49 12.83 -11.34
N ASP A 227 2.29 12.41 -10.95
CA ASP A 227 1.41 13.25 -10.13
C ASP A 227 1.96 13.42 -8.70
N TYR A 228 2.67 12.41 -8.16
CA TYR A 228 3.33 12.52 -6.87
C TYR A 228 4.57 11.61 -6.72
N GLY A 229 5.51 12.06 -5.90
CA GLY A 229 6.58 11.24 -5.31
C GLY A 229 6.33 11.09 -3.81
N VAL A 230 6.25 9.86 -3.28
CA VAL A 230 6.04 9.63 -1.84
C VAL A 230 7.27 9.00 -1.19
N ILE A 231 7.69 9.58 -0.07
CA ILE A 231 8.79 9.06 0.75
C ILE A 231 8.22 8.52 2.05
N LYS A 232 8.51 7.26 2.36
CA LYS A 232 8.13 6.64 3.62
C LYS A 232 9.29 5.89 4.27
N HIS A 233 9.24 5.69 5.59
CA HIS A 233 10.20 4.83 6.27
C HIS A 233 10.10 3.37 5.79
N CYS A 234 11.13 2.58 6.03
CA CYS A 234 11.12 1.13 5.88
C CYS A 234 10.43 0.49 7.09
N SER A 235 9.47 -0.41 6.86
CA SER A 235 8.87 -1.22 7.93
C SER A 235 9.69 -2.51 8.11
N ASP A 236 9.82 -2.97 9.36
CA ASP A 236 10.51 -4.21 9.72
C ASP A 236 9.55 -5.16 10.45
N ASP A 237 9.93 -6.43 10.59
CA ASP A 237 9.15 -7.38 11.35
C ASP A 237 9.39 -7.22 12.87
N GLU A 238 8.69 -8.03 13.67
CA GLU A 238 8.76 -8.02 15.14
C GLU A 238 10.11 -8.46 15.69
N TYR A 239 10.99 -9.00 14.86
CA TYR A 239 12.36 -9.42 15.23
C TYR A 239 13.42 -8.41 14.80
N GLY A 240 13.05 -7.37 14.04
CA GLY A 240 14.01 -6.44 13.49
C GLY A 240 14.91 -7.07 12.42
N THR A 241 14.35 -7.93 11.58
CA THR A 241 15.12 -8.74 10.59
C THR A 241 15.87 -7.87 9.59
N LEU A 242 15.35 -6.70 9.23
CA LEU A 242 16.03 -5.75 8.33
C LEU A 242 17.01 -4.84 9.07
N GLY A 243 16.98 -4.81 10.40
CA GLY A 243 17.92 -4.05 11.22
C GLY A 243 17.80 -2.53 11.07
N ILE A 244 16.59 -2.02 10.87
CA ILE A 244 16.34 -0.59 10.67
C ILE A 244 16.54 0.19 11.97
N ASP A 245 17.46 1.14 11.95
CA ASP A 245 17.67 2.10 13.06
C ASP A 245 16.74 3.32 12.88
N TYR A 246 15.58 3.28 13.55
CA TYR A 246 14.54 4.31 13.42
C TYR A 246 14.96 5.67 14.00
N GLU A 247 15.90 5.73 14.95
CA GLU A 247 16.38 7.00 15.51
C GLU A 247 17.13 7.83 14.46
N LYS A 248 17.75 7.18 13.48
CA LYS A 248 18.49 7.87 12.41
C LYS A 248 17.61 8.69 11.48
N TYR A 249 16.29 8.45 11.44
CA TYR A 249 15.40 9.26 10.61
C TYR A 249 15.34 10.73 11.05
N GLU A 250 15.55 11.03 12.32
CA GLU A 250 15.62 12.43 12.81
C GLU A 250 16.70 13.25 12.10
N ASN A 251 17.81 12.63 11.75
CA ASN A 251 18.93 13.28 11.06
C ASN A 251 18.63 13.62 9.57
N MET A 252 17.43 13.28 9.10
CA MET A 252 17.01 13.46 7.70
C MET A 252 15.87 14.46 7.56
N TYR A 253 15.37 15.03 8.67
CA TYR A 253 14.19 15.90 8.62
C TYR A 253 14.41 17.11 7.71
N ASP A 254 15.56 17.77 7.77
CA ASP A 254 15.86 18.90 6.89
C ASP A 254 15.86 18.51 5.41
N LEU A 255 16.43 17.32 5.06
CA LEU A 255 16.42 16.82 3.69
C LEU A 255 15.02 16.43 3.21
N LEU A 256 14.19 15.89 4.11
CA LEU A 256 12.81 15.53 3.80
C LEU A 256 11.96 16.79 3.58
N GLU A 257 12.13 17.83 4.38
CA GLU A 257 11.48 19.13 4.18
C GLU A 257 11.96 19.80 2.88
N GLU A 258 13.26 19.74 2.58
CA GLU A 258 13.81 20.22 1.31
C GLU A 258 13.18 19.50 0.12
N ALA A 259 13.04 18.16 0.20
CA ALA A 259 12.39 17.37 -0.84
C ALA A 259 10.92 17.78 -1.05
N GLU A 260 10.14 18.00 0.01
CA GLU A 260 8.75 18.47 -0.10
C GLU A 260 8.66 19.85 -0.77
N ASN A 261 9.63 20.74 -0.49
CA ASN A 261 9.72 22.06 -1.11
C ASN A 261 10.05 22.03 -2.61
N MET A 262 10.49 20.88 -3.15
CA MET A 262 10.66 20.67 -4.59
C MET A 262 9.34 20.39 -5.33
N SER A 263 8.21 20.30 -4.61
CA SER A 263 6.89 20.13 -5.21
C SER A 263 6.60 21.25 -6.23
N THR A 264 6.00 20.84 -7.33
CA THR A 264 5.50 21.76 -8.37
C THR A 264 3.97 21.74 -8.40
N ASP A 265 3.38 22.52 -9.31
CA ASP A 265 1.92 22.43 -9.53
C ASP A 265 1.51 21.07 -10.06
N ASP A 266 2.36 20.43 -10.89
CA ASP A 266 2.07 19.16 -11.56
C ASP A 266 2.50 17.92 -10.76
N THR A 267 3.55 18.03 -9.93
CA THR A 267 4.12 16.91 -9.17
C THR A 267 4.25 17.28 -7.70
N LYS A 268 3.64 16.51 -6.81
CA LYS A 268 3.73 16.71 -5.36
C LYS A 268 4.72 15.73 -4.74
N ILE A 269 5.63 16.25 -3.93
CA ILE A 269 6.51 15.41 -3.10
C ILE A 269 5.87 15.32 -1.71
N ILE A 270 5.64 14.12 -1.24
CA ILE A 270 4.88 13.83 -0.01
C ILE A 270 5.72 12.96 0.91
N VAL A 271 5.98 13.43 2.10
CA VAL A 271 6.65 12.65 3.15
C VAL A 271 5.63 12.09 4.10
N LYS A 272 5.69 10.79 4.40
CA LYS A 272 4.84 10.17 5.42
C LYS A 272 5.38 10.47 6.82
N TRP A 273 5.18 11.72 7.24
CA TRP A 273 5.74 12.27 8.47
C TRP A 273 5.30 11.53 9.73
N ASP A 274 4.02 11.13 9.81
CA ASP A 274 3.52 10.43 10.99
C ASP A 274 4.26 9.10 11.16
N LYS A 275 4.44 8.32 10.08
CA LYS A 275 5.22 7.08 10.12
C LYS A 275 6.69 7.30 10.47
N ILE A 276 7.30 8.37 9.98
CA ILE A 276 8.71 8.68 10.24
C ILE A 276 8.90 9.12 11.70
N ARG A 277 8.00 9.95 12.22
CA ARG A 277 8.05 10.46 13.59
C ARG A 277 7.71 9.42 14.65
N ASP A 278 6.87 8.44 14.32
CA ASP A 278 6.51 7.33 15.20
C ASP A 278 7.67 6.35 15.45
N LYS A 279 8.80 6.50 14.73
CA LYS A 279 10.05 5.73 14.94
C LYS A 279 9.83 4.22 15.03
N GLY A 280 8.91 3.69 14.24
CA GLY A 280 8.58 2.27 14.25
C GLY A 280 7.71 1.80 15.43
N VAL A 281 7.27 2.71 16.28
CA VAL A 281 6.45 2.36 17.47
C VAL A 281 4.96 2.51 17.15
N SER A 282 4.20 1.41 17.35
CA SER A 282 2.74 1.45 17.21
C SER A 282 2.07 2.10 18.43
N SER A 283 1.12 3.01 18.19
CA SER A 283 0.36 3.70 19.25
C SER A 283 -0.98 3.05 19.59
N TYR A 284 -1.38 1.99 18.86
CA TYR A 284 -2.63 1.26 19.09
C TYR A 284 -2.40 -0.01 19.93
N ASN A 285 -3.40 -0.37 20.75
CA ASN A 285 -3.37 -1.58 21.57
C ASN A 285 -4.22 -2.72 20.97
N ARG A 286 -5.11 -2.39 20.02
CA ARG A 286 -6.02 -3.33 19.37
C ARG A 286 -5.84 -3.27 17.86
N PHE A 287 -5.67 -4.40 17.24
CA PHE A 287 -5.44 -4.47 15.79
C PHE A 287 -6.77 -4.62 15.02
N TYR A 288 -7.53 -3.53 14.96
CA TYR A 288 -8.82 -3.50 14.25
C TYR A 288 -8.69 -3.32 12.72
N GLY A 289 -7.55 -2.81 12.25
CA GLY A 289 -7.33 -2.46 10.85
C GLY A 289 -7.67 -3.54 9.84
N PRO A 290 -7.38 -4.85 10.08
CA PRO A 290 -7.69 -5.92 9.13
C PRO A 290 -9.17 -6.09 8.79
N GLN A 291 -10.08 -5.62 9.63
CA GLN A 291 -11.52 -5.66 9.32
C GLN A 291 -11.91 -4.70 8.20
N PHE A 292 -11.11 -3.66 7.97
CA PHE A 292 -11.32 -2.65 6.93
C PHE A 292 -10.33 -2.75 5.77
N LEU A 293 -9.10 -3.21 6.05
CA LEU A 293 -8.04 -3.42 5.08
C LEU A 293 -7.45 -4.82 5.27
N LEU A 294 -7.88 -5.77 4.47
CA LEU A 294 -7.43 -7.17 4.52
C LEU A 294 -6.23 -7.39 3.60
N GLN A 295 -5.41 -8.40 3.89
CA GLN A 295 -4.29 -8.77 3.02
C GLN A 295 -4.38 -10.22 2.53
N ILE A 296 -3.99 -10.43 1.25
CA ILE A 296 -3.94 -11.74 0.60
C ILE A 296 -2.57 -11.89 -0.08
N SER A 297 -1.90 -13.02 0.18
CA SER A 297 -0.63 -13.38 -0.46
C SER A 297 -0.81 -13.73 -1.93
N GLY A 298 0.23 -13.55 -2.72
CA GLY A 298 0.30 -14.06 -4.11
C GLY A 298 0.25 -15.58 -4.24
N SER A 299 0.19 -16.32 -3.12
CA SER A 299 -0.10 -17.76 -3.05
C SER A 299 -1.59 -18.07 -2.87
N GLY A 300 -2.44 -17.06 -2.71
CA GLY A 300 -3.86 -17.21 -2.40
C GLY A 300 -4.18 -17.26 -0.90
N LEU A 301 -3.17 -17.28 -0.02
CA LEU A 301 -3.37 -17.32 1.42
C LEU A 301 -4.03 -16.02 1.93
N VAL A 302 -5.14 -16.17 2.63
CA VAL A 302 -5.87 -15.07 3.28
C VAL A 302 -5.42 -14.95 4.74
N ALA A 303 -4.86 -13.79 5.09
CA ALA A 303 -4.43 -13.49 6.45
C ALA A 303 -4.76 -12.02 6.81
N PRO A 304 -4.83 -11.68 8.11
CA PRO A 304 -5.14 -10.32 8.54
C PRO A 304 -4.14 -9.28 8.05
N SER A 305 -2.86 -9.66 7.97
CA SER A 305 -1.75 -8.81 7.56
C SER A 305 -0.68 -9.64 6.86
N GLY A 306 0.08 -9.02 5.96
CA GLY A 306 1.26 -9.64 5.32
C GLY A 306 2.33 -10.08 6.32
N MET A 307 2.38 -9.48 7.51
CA MET A 307 3.24 -9.91 8.60
C MET A 307 2.95 -11.35 9.05
N PHE A 308 1.74 -11.85 8.81
CA PHE A 308 1.30 -13.19 9.21
C PHE A 308 1.33 -14.25 8.07
N PHE A 309 1.92 -13.96 6.93
CA PHE A 309 2.00 -14.95 5.84
C PHE A 309 2.93 -16.13 6.14
N ASN A 310 3.86 -16.01 7.10
CA ASN A 310 4.71 -17.12 7.52
C ASN A 310 3.96 -18.26 8.21
N ALA A 311 4.42 -19.50 8.02
CA ALA A 311 3.81 -20.70 8.63
C ALA A 311 3.78 -20.65 10.16
N ARG A 312 4.76 -20.00 10.81
CA ARG A 312 4.77 -19.75 12.26
C ARG A 312 3.53 -19.01 12.77
N TYR A 313 2.84 -18.30 11.89
CA TYR A 313 1.58 -17.58 12.19
C TYR A 313 0.34 -18.28 11.66
N SER A 314 0.40 -19.59 11.40
CA SER A 314 -0.73 -20.37 10.85
C SER A 314 -2.03 -20.27 11.65
N LYS A 315 -1.95 -19.93 12.95
CA LYS A 315 -3.12 -19.64 13.78
C LYS A 315 -3.95 -18.44 13.29
N PHE A 316 -3.34 -17.54 12.51
CA PHE A 316 -3.98 -16.37 11.91
C PHE A 316 -4.37 -16.58 10.44
N HIS A 317 -3.98 -17.70 9.83
CA HIS A 317 -4.36 -18.00 8.45
C HIS A 317 -5.84 -18.32 8.38
N MET A 318 -6.60 -17.62 7.56
CA MET A 318 -8.05 -17.73 7.51
C MET A 318 -8.56 -18.69 6.43
N GLY A 319 -7.73 -19.03 5.45
CA GLY A 319 -8.00 -19.95 4.36
C GLY A 319 -7.11 -19.65 3.15
N ASN A 320 -7.33 -20.36 2.04
CA ASN A 320 -6.67 -20.10 0.77
C ASN A 320 -7.71 -20.09 -0.35
N PHE A 321 -7.89 -18.94 -1.03
CA PHE A 321 -8.96 -18.79 -2.01
C PHE A 321 -8.70 -19.56 -3.33
N THR A 322 -7.51 -20.13 -3.51
CA THR A 322 -7.24 -21.06 -4.62
C THR A 322 -7.68 -22.50 -4.33
N GLU A 323 -8.07 -22.79 -3.09
CA GLU A 323 -8.52 -24.09 -2.60
C GLU A 323 -10.03 -24.10 -2.28
N GLU A 324 -10.58 -22.96 -1.85
CA GLU A 324 -11.98 -22.74 -1.52
C GLU A 324 -12.43 -21.34 -1.94
N ARG A 325 -13.72 -21.08 -2.09
CA ARG A 325 -14.21 -19.74 -2.45
C ARG A 325 -13.94 -18.75 -1.32
N PHE A 326 -13.54 -17.52 -1.69
CA PHE A 326 -13.29 -16.48 -0.68
C PHE A 326 -14.55 -16.17 0.14
N ILE A 327 -15.72 -16.21 -0.44
CA ILE A 327 -16.97 -15.98 0.26
C ILE A 327 -17.21 -17.01 1.38
N ASP A 328 -16.76 -18.25 1.20
CA ASP A 328 -16.84 -19.29 2.23
C ASP A 328 -15.82 -19.04 3.34
N ILE A 329 -14.59 -18.65 2.98
CA ILE A 329 -13.58 -18.19 3.95
C ILE A 329 -14.16 -17.03 4.79
N TYR A 330 -14.68 -16.00 4.12
CA TYR A 330 -15.26 -14.82 4.77
C TYR A 330 -16.43 -15.20 5.70
N LYS A 331 -17.31 -16.12 5.30
CA LYS A 331 -18.44 -16.57 6.11
C LYS A 331 -18.04 -17.51 7.25
N SER A 332 -16.82 -18.06 7.24
CA SER A 332 -16.38 -19.08 8.21
C SER A 332 -16.21 -18.53 9.64
N ASP A 333 -16.40 -19.43 10.61
CA ASP A 333 -16.10 -19.16 12.02
C ASP A 333 -14.60 -18.83 12.24
N ARG A 334 -13.72 -19.40 11.42
CA ARG A 334 -12.27 -19.16 11.51
C ARG A 334 -11.96 -17.70 11.22
N TYR A 335 -12.54 -17.14 10.16
CA TYR A 335 -12.39 -15.71 9.82
C TYR A 335 -12.86 -14.84 11.01
N GLN A 336 -14.08 -15.09 11.50
CA GLN A 336 -14.66 -14.30 12.58
C GLN A 336 -13.86 -14.40 13.88
N ARG A 337 -13.44 -15.61 14.29
CA ARG A 337 -12.61 -15.81 15.49
C ARG A 337 -11.27 -15.10 15.38
N THR A 338 -10.63 -15.14 14.20
CA THR A 338 -9.35 -14.45 13.97
C THR A 338 -9.53 -12.93 14.13
N MET A 339 -10.53 -12.34 13.47
CA MET A 339 -10.79 -10.90 13.56
C MET A 339 -11.15 -10.45 15.01
N ASN A 340 -11.96 -11.22 15.71
CA ASN A 340 -12.30 -10.95 17.11
C ASN A 340 -11.08 -11.04 18.03
N TYR A 341 -10.19 -12.02 17.80
CA TYR A 341 -8.98 -12.17 18.59
C TYR A 341 -8.03 -10.98 18.43
N LEU A 342 -7.85 -10.47 17.22
CA LEU A 342 -7.00 -9.29 16.94
C LEU A 342 -7.51 -8.02 17.63
N GLY A 343 -8.82 -7.87 17.75
CA GLY A 343 -9.48 -6.77 18.47
C GLY A 343 -9.56 -7.00 20.01
N SER A 344 -9.13 -8.16 20.51
CA SER A 344 -9.24 -8.51 21.94
C SER A 344 -8.04 -8.03 22.76
N PRO A 345 -8.18 -7.97 24.12
CA PRO A 345 -7.06 -7.67 25.02
C PRO A 345 -5.98 -8.77 25.04
N HIS A 346 -6.25 -9.94 24.45
CA HIS A 346 -5.32 -11.07 24.43
C HIS A 346 -4.32 -11.03 23.26
N PHE A 347 -4.53 -10.10 22.30
CA PHE A 347 -3.60 -9.89 21.19
C PHE A 347 -2.67 -8.71 21.52
N ASP A 348 -1.38 -8.99 21.59
CA ASP A 348 -0.36 -7.98 21.79
C ASP A 348 0.04 -7.36 20.43
N ALA A 349 -0.69 -6.30 20.05
CA ALA A 349 -0.46 -5.62 18.79
C ALA A 349 0.89 -4.90 18.74
N GLN A 350 1.41 -4.43 19.85
CA GLN A 350 2.67 -3.67 19.88
C GLN A 350 3.88 -4.57 19.60
N THR A 351 3.86 -5.78 20.12
CA THR A 351 4.95 -6.75 19.89
C THR A 351 4.78 -7.50 18.57
N MET A 352 3.55 -7.89 18.20
CA MET A 352 3.30 -8.85 17.12
C MET A 352 3.27 -8.21 15.72
N MET A 353 3.12 -6.90 15.61
CA MET A 353 2.86 -6.25 14.31
C MET A 353 4.12 -5.66 13.67
N GLY A 354 5.30 -5.87 14.24
CA GLY A 354 6.52 -5.24 13.75
C GLY A 354 6.39 -3.71 13.75
N THR A 355 7.08 -3.06 12.84
CA THR A 355 7.14 -1.60 12.79
C THR A 355 6.21 -1.02 11.75
N LEU A 356 5.04 -0.54 12.19
CA LEU A 356 4.06 0.23 11.42
C LEU A 356 3.60 -0.46 10.12
N PRO A 357 2.84 -1.56 10.23
CA PRO A 357 2.29 -2.29 9.08
C PRO A 357 1.37 -1.40 8.23
N ILE A 358 0.93 -1.90 7.07
CA ILE A 358 0.09 -1.12 6.16
C ILE A 358 -1.23 -0.66 6.83
N GLN A 359 -1.78 -1.46 7.74
CA GLN A 359 -2.99 -1.13 8.50
C GLN A 359 -2.76 -0.16 9.66
N HIS A 360 -1.56 0.41 9.82
CA HIS A 360 -1.22 1.24 10.98
C HIS A 360 -2.22 2.38 11.21
N TYR A 361 -2.41 3.25 10.23
CA TYR A 361 -3.31 4.43 10.37
C TYR A 361 -4.75 4.03 10.68
N VAL A 362 -5.25 3.02 9.97
CA VAL A 362 -6.60 2.49 10.20
C VAL A 362 -6.75 1.94 11.61
N SER A 363 -5.72 1.20 12.11
CA SER A 363 -5.72 0.64 13.47
C SER A 363 -5.67 1.71 14.54
N VAL A 364 -4.82 2.73 14.38
CA VAL A 364 -4.74 3.88 15.30
C VAL A 364 -6.08 4.60 15.37
N ALA A 365 -6.69 4.88 14.21
CA ALA A 365 -7.96 5.58 14.15
C ALA A 365 -9.09 4.82 14.83
N LEU A 366 -9.20 3.52 14.57
CA LEU A 366 -10.25 2.67 15.16
C LEU A 366 -10.04 2.45 16.65
N ASP A 367 -8.80 2.26 17.11
CA ASP A 367 -8.48 2.10 18.54
C ASP A 367 -8.78 3.40 19.30
N ASN A 368 -8.43 4.57 18.74
CA ASN A 368 -8.77 5.88 19.31
C ASN A 368 -10.29 6.13 19.31
N HIS A 369 -11.00 5.70 18.25
CA HIS A 369 -12.46 5.79 18.16
C HIS A 369 -13.15 5.03 19.30
N ILE A 370 -12.78 3.76 19.49
CA ILE A 370 -13.33 2.91 20.57
C ILE A 370 -12.99 3.44 21.96
N LYS A 371 -11.77 3.97 22.15
CA LYS A 371 -11.35 4.60 23.42
C LYS A 371 -12.01 5.95 23.69
N GLY A 372 -12.73 6.53 22.71
CA GLY A 372 -13.31 7.86 22.81
C GLY A 372 -12.29 9.01 22.82
N ILE A 373 -11.02 8.73 22.44
CA ILE A 373 -9.96 9.73 22.32
C ILE A 373 -10.24 10.65 21.11
N ARG A 374 -10.55 10.03 19.96
CA ARG A 374 -10.95 10.74 18.74
C ARG A 374 -11.99 9.91 18.01
N ARG A 375 -13.22 10.43 17.91
CA ARG A 375 -14.31 9.78 17.21
C ARG A 375 -14.15 9.93 15.70
N ILE A 376 -14.42 8.87 14.96
CA ILE A 376 -14.60 8.94 13.52
C ILE A 376 -16.01 9.47 13.29
N GLU A 377 -16.11 10.59 12.58
CA GLU A 377 -17.37 11.27 12.28
C GLU A 377 -17.59 11.28 10.76
N LYS A 378 -18.82 11.50 10.36
CA LYS A 378 -19.15 11.64 8.94
C LYS A 378 -18.46 12.90 8.40
N PRO A 379 -17.76 12.82 7.25
CA PRO A 379 -17.04 13.96 6.72
C PRO A 379 -18.01 15.04 6.23
N THR A 380 -17.60 16.29 6.36
CA THR A 380 -18.28 17.46 5.77
C THR A 380 -17.68 17.86 4.42
N ASP A 381 -16.50 17.35 4.13
CA ASP A 381 -15.73 17.69 2.95
C ASP A 381 -16.02 16.73 1.80
N SER A 382 -15.63 17.13 0.58
CA SER A 382 -15.71 16.28 -0.61
C SER A 382 -14.80 15.04 -0.47
N GLU A 383 -15.18 13.96 -1.13
CA GLU A 383 -14.37 12.74 -1.16
C GLU A 383 -12.97 13.01 -1.72
N PRO A 384 -11.93 12.51 -1.07
CA PRO A 384 -10.57 12.59 -1.61
C PRO A 384 -10.40 11.62 -2.78
N LEU A 385 -9.36 11.87 -3.56
CA LEU A 385 -8.90 10.88 -4.54
C LEU A 385 -8.62 9.55 -3.83
N HIS A 386 -8.89 8.45 -4.53
CA HIS A 386 -8.64 7.08 -4.05
C HIS A 386 -9.37 6.76 -2.72
N VAL A 387 -10.60 7.25 -2.56
CA VAL A 387 -11.38 7.10 -1.32
C VAL A 387 -11.48 5.65 -0.84
N ASN A 388 -11.55 4.68 -1.75
CA ASN A 388 -11.67 3.25 -1.48
C ASN A 388 -10.33 2.55 -1.11
N PHE A 389 -9.24 3.29 -0.97
CA PHE A 389 -7.92 2.78 -0.56
C PHE A 389 -7.51 3.43 0.77
N LEU A 390 -7.64 2.64 1.85
CA LEU A 390 -7.42 3.06 3.23
C LEU A 390 -5.94 3.17 3.60
#